data_8627a17f6bf2b2fe0594113ccd4b2fe7
#
_entry.id   8627a17f6bf2b2fe0594113ccd4b2fe7
#
_cell.length_a   1.000
_cell.length_b   1.000
_cell.length_c   1.000
_cell.angle_alpha   90.00
_cell.angle_beta   90.00
_cell.angle_gamma   90.00
#
_symmetry.space_group_name_H-M   'P 1'
#
loop_
_entity.id
_entity.type
_entity.pdbx_description
1 polymer ?
#
loop_
_entity_poly.entity_id
_entity_poly.type
_entity_poly.pdbx_seq_one_letter_code
_entity_poly.pdbx_strand_id
1 'polypeptide(L)'
;MFTGIVAAIGSIRQVSPLGEDGVRLDVAAGELDMSDVAIGDSIAIQGACMTVVEKTAEGFAVDVSAESLRRTTGLAGTGPVNLEKAMRLSDRVGGHLVSGHVDGLGVVRRFEPVGESHLLEILAPQALAGFLVYKGSITVDGVSLTVNHVEDLPLAKAVDPAWPEAARAVLAGRGPSVAPAGAPGTAIGAHSGAHAETEPWCCAFQINLIPHTVAQTTLKRLTPGRLVNLEIDTVARYLARMQEVAGKLPAQN
;
A
#
# COMPACT_ATOMS: atom_id res chain seq x y z
N MET A 1 -4.76 13.10 5.31
CA MET A 1 -5.81 12.15 4.87
C MET A 1 -6.04 12.30 3.38
N PHE A 2 -6.34 11.20 2.71
CA PHE A 2 -6.54 11.07 1.27
C PHE A 2 -7.82 10.27 1.01
N THR A 3 -8.19 10.14 -0.25
CA THR A 3 -9.40 9.40 -0.67
C THR A 3 -9.05 8.10 -1.43
N GLY A 4 -7.80 7.96 -1.85
CA GLY A 4 -7.36 6.91 -2.75
C GLY A 4 -7.80 7.11 -4.20
N ILE A 5 -8.20 8.32 -4.55
CA ILE A 5 -8.48 8.71 -5.94
C ILE A 5 -7.26 9.47 -6.47
N VAL A 6 -6.47 8.79 -7.27
CA VAL A 6 -5.26 9.35 -7.88
C VAL A 6 -5.63 10.55 -8.74
N ALA A 7 -5.02 11.69 -8.45
CA ALA A 7 -5.29 12.95 -9.17
C ALA A 7 -4.40 13.10 -10.41
N ALA A 8 -3.18 12.56 -10.37
CA ALA A 8 -2.25 12.61 -11.50
C ALA A 8 -1.19 11.50 -11.42
N ILE A 9 -0.56 11.20 -12.55
CA ILE A 9 0.70 10.47 -12.61
C ILE A 9 1.83 11.49 -12.69
N GLY A 10 2.61 11.59 -11.61
CA GLY A 10 3.87 12.32 -11.60
C GLY A 10 5.07 11.42 -11.88
N SER A 11 6.27 11.96 -11.64
CA SER A 11 7.50 11.18 -11.79
C SER A 11 8.57 11.65 -10.81
N ILE A 12 9.19 10.71 -10.11
CA ILE A 12 10.43 10.98 -9.36
C ILE A 12 11.52 11.19 -10.41
N ARG A 13 12.08 12.40 -10.48
CA ARG A 13 13.15 12.79 -11.43
C ARG A 13 14.52 12.53 -10.86
N GLN A 14 14.66 12.75 -9.54
CA GLN A 14 15.94 12.61 -8.86
C GLN A 14 15.73 12.08 -7.44
N VAL A 15 16.66 11.24 -7.03
CA VAL A 15 16.81 10.75 -5.65
C VAL A 15 18.16 11.18 -5.16
N SER A 16 18.24 12.01 -4.15
CA SER A 16 19.48 12.53 -3.58
C SER A 16 19.63 12.08 -2.14
N PRO A 17 20.81 11.62 -1.69
CA PRO A 17 21.03 11.27 -0.30
C PRO A 17 20.71 12.44 0.65
N LEU A 18 20.09 12.13 1.79
CA LEU A 18 19.76 13.08 2.84
C LEU A 18 20.16 12.49 4.20
N GLY A 19 21.17 13.08 4.84
CA GLY A 19 21.72 12.54 6.08
C GLY A 19 22.35 11.15 5.89
N GLU A 20 22.28 10.31 6.94
CA GLU A 20 22.91 8.98 6.91
C GLU A 20 22.12 7.95 6.09
N ASP A 21 20.77 7.96 6.20
CA ASP A 21 19.94 6.89 5.62
C ASP A 21 18.68 7.39 4.88
N GLY A 22 18.40 8.69 4.88
CA GLY A 22 17.26 9.28 4.19
C GLY A 22 17.56 9.68 2.76
N VAL A 23 16.53 10.06 2.03
CA VAL A 23 16.67 10.63 0.68
C VAL A 23 15.75 11.83 0.50
N ARG A 24 16.17 12.76 -0.35
CA ARG A 24 15.31 13.79 -0.93
C ARG A 24 14.87 13.35 -2.31
N LEU A 25 13.57 13.42 -2.57
CA LEU A 25 12.99 13.17 -3.88
C LEU A 25 12.63 14.49 -4.54
N ASP A 26 13.07 14.69 -5.78
CA ASP A 26 12.53 15.71 -6.69
C ASP A 26 11.44 15.04 -7.53
N VAL A 27 10.23 15.56 -7.45
CA VAL A 27 9.03 14.98 -8.07
C VAL A 27 8.43 15.96 -9.06
N ALA A 28 8.39 15.58 -10.33
CA ALA A 28 7.57 16.26 -11.32
C ALA A 28 6.09 15.98 -11.05
N ALA A 29 5.30 17.04 -10.91
CA ALA A 29 3.89 16.94 -10.54
C ALA A 29 3.01 16.37 -11.67
N GLY A 30 3.48 16.38 -12.94
CA GLY A 30 2.66 16.02 -14.08
C GLY A 30 1.47 16.97 -14.23
N GLU A 31 0.27 16.41 -14.31
CA GLU A 31 -0.97 17.19 -14.40
C GLU A 31 -1.57 17.57 -13.03
N LEU A 32 -0.90 17.26 -11.93
CA LEU A 32 -1.37 17.64 -10.59
C LEU A 32 -1.37 19.16 -10.45
N ASP A 33 -2.53 19.75 -10.17
CA ASP A 33 -2.63 21.19 -9.90
C ASP A 33 -1.85 21.54 -8.62
N MET A 34 -0.76 22.29 -8.79
CA MET A 34 0.12 22.75 -7.71
C MET A 34 -0.21 24.17 -7.22
N SER A 35 -1.24 24.82 -7.76
CA SER A 35 -1.54 26.23 -7.48
C SER A 35 -1.84 26.49 -6.00
N ASP A 36 -2.51 25.56 -5.35
CA ASP A 36 -2.95 25.63 -3.96
C ASP A 36 -2.05 24.84 -2.97
N VAL A 37 -0.96 24.24 -3.46
CA VAL A 37 -0.02 23.51 -2.63
C VAL A 37 0.98 24.46 -1.98
N ALA A 38 1.20 24.31 -0.66
CA ALA A 38 2.19 25.04 0.12
C ALA A 38 3.24 24.09 0.70
N ILE A 39 4.39 24.66 1.11
CA ILE A 39 5.38 23.93 1.92
C ILE A 39 4.71 23.53 3.23
N GLY A 40 4.88 22.27 3.64
CA GLY A 40 4.22 21.67 4.80
C GLY A 40 2.96 20.87 4.45
N ASP A 41 2.40 21.01 3.25
CA ASP A 41 1.27 20.21 2.81
C ASP A 41 1.67 18.75 2.58
N SER A 42 0.68 17.86 2.69
CA SER A 42 0.86 16.43 2.43
C SER A 42 0.41 16.06 1.02
N ILE A 43 1.27 15.31 0.32
CA ILE A 43 0.95 14.65 -0.95
C ILE A 43 1.25 13.16 -0.79
N ALA A 44 0.30 12.31 -1.16
CA ALA A 44 0.54 10.88 -1.27
C ALA A 44 1.32 10.59 -2.57
N ILE A 45 2.48 9.95 -2.44
CA ILE A 45 3.34 9.52 -3.54
C ILE A 45 3.34 7.99 -3.53
N GLN A 46 2.79 7.38 -4.56
CA GLN A 46 2.63 5.91 -4.65
C GLN A 46 1.96 5.32 -3.39
N GLY A 47 1.01 6.07 -2.80
CA GLY A 47 0.29 5.72 -1.58
C GLY A 47 0.97 6.10 -0.27
N ALA A 48 2.21 6.59 -0.29
CA ALA A 48 2.90 7.03 0.92
C ALA A 48 2.72 8.53 1.14
N CYS A 49 2.23 8.93 2.32
CA CYS A 49 2.07 10.33 2.72
C CYS A 49 3.43 10.98 2.92
N MET A 50 3.71 12.02 2.14
CA MET A 50 4.95 12.79 2.19
C MET A 50 4.66 14.28 2.38
N THR A 51 5.52 14.96 3.15
CA THR A 51 5.40 16.40 3.38
C THR A 51 6.21 17.15 2.34
N VAL A 52 5.60 18.12 1.68
CA VAL A 52 6.27 19.02 0.73
C VAL A 52 7.25 19.91 1.49
N VAL A 53 8.53 19.82 1.16
CA VAL A 53 9.60 20.64 1.76
C VAL A 53 10.07 21.76 0.83
N GLU A 54 9.84 21.61 -0.46
CA GLU A 54 10.18 22.60 -1.47
C GLU A 54 9.16 22.55 -2.62
N LYS A 55 8.80 23.72 -3.16
CA LYS A 55 7.94 23.83 -4.34
C LYS A 55 8.77 24.38 -5.50
N THR A 56 8.72 23.70 -6.64
CA THR A 56 9.40 24.12 -7.87
C THR A 56 8.39 24.56 -8.93
N ALA A 57 8.86 25.07 -10.06
CA ALA A 57 7.98 25.47 -11.16
C ALA A 57 7.21 24.28 -11.77
N GLU A 58 7.77 23.08 -11.71
CA GLU A 58 7.26 21.88 -12.36
C GLU A 58 6.83 20.78 -11.38
N GLY A 59 6.95 21.02 -10.07
CA GLY A 59 6.66 20.02 -9.07
C GLY A 59 7.05 20.40 -7.66
N PHE A 60 7.61 19.45 -6.91
CA PHE A 60 7.94 19.63 -5.50
C PHE A 60 9.04 18.65 -5.05
N ALA A 61 9.62 18.94 -3.90
CA ALA A 61 10.53 18.02 -3.24
C ALA A 61 9.96 17.55 -1.90
N VAL A 62 10.31 16.33 -1.52
CA VAL A 62 9.97 15.71 -0.23
C VAL A 62 11.18 15.02 0.36
N ASP A 63 11.29 14.99 1.68
CA ASP A 63 12.30 14.22 2.40
C ASP A 63 11.69 12.91 2.89
N VAL A 64 12.35 11.80 2.55
CA VAL A 64 11.88 10.44 2.86
C VAL A 64 12.83 9.78 3.83
N SER A 65 12.31 9.30 4.95
CA SER A 65 13.10 8.61 5.96
C SER A 65 13.52 7.21 5.50
N ALA A 66 14.61 6.69 6.06
CA ALA A 66 15.02 5.31 5.87
C ALA A 66 13.91 4.30 6.21
N GLU A 67 13.11 4.58 7.23
CA GLU A 67 11.98 3.72 7.61
C GLU A 67 10.92 3.69 6.51
N SER A 68 10.55 4.83 5.93
CA SER A 68 9.60 4.89 4.82
C SER A 68 10.12 4.15 3.60
N LEU A 69 11.42 4.29 3.28
CA LEU A 69 12.06 3.55 2.18
C LEU A 69 12.04 2.03 2.41
N ARG A 70 12.24 1.60 3.65
CA ARG A 70 12.18 0.16 3.99
C ARG A 70 10.77 -0.42 3.89
N ARG A 71 9.72 0.39 4.12
CA ARG A 71 8.32 -0.07 4.13
C ARG A 71 7.60 0.05 2.81
N THR A 72 8.19 0.75 1.85
CA THR A 72 7.54 1.06 0.59
C THR A 72 8.35 0.56 -0.60
N THR A 73 7.68 0.48 -1.72
CA THR A 73 8.33 0.28 -3.03
C THR A 73 8.09 1.50 -3.92
N GLY A 74 8.98 1.71 -4.90
CA GLY A 74 8.84 2.79 -5.89
C GLY A 74 9.37 4.15 -5.47
N LEU A 75 9.84 4.33 -4.22
CA LEU A 75 10.39 5.61 -3.73
C LEU A 75 11.92 5.68 -3.75
N ALA A 76 12.60 4.55 -3.86
CA ALA A 76 14.07 4.49 -3.85
C ALA A 76 14.72 4.75 -5.23
N GLY A 77 13.94 5.04 -6.26
CA GLY A 77 14.44 5.21 -7.64
C GLY A 77 13.59 6.19 -8.44
N THR A 78 14.11 6.56 -9.62
CA THR A 78 13.38 7.42 -10.56
C THR A 78 12.28 6.66 -11.28
N GLY A 79 11.21 7.35 -11.66
CA GLY A 79 10.11 6.77 -12.44
C GLY A 79 8.74 7.34 -12.08
N PRO A 80 7.70 6.86 -12.77
CA PRO A 80 6.35 7.35 -12.57
C PRO A 80 5.75 6.90 -11.24
N VAL A 81 4.99 7.80 -10.62
CA VAL A 81 4.30 7.60 -9.36
C VAL A 81 2.88 8.13 -9.40
N ASN A 82 1.96 7.48 -8.71
CA ASN A 82 0.63 8.02 -8.44
C ASN A 82 0.73 9.18 -7.45
N LEU A 83 0.00 10.27 -7.70
CA LEU A 83 -0.05 11.45 -6.85
C LEU A 83 -1.49 11.78 -6.46
N GLU A 84 -1.68 12.09 -5.17
CA GLU A 84 -2.91 12.64 -4.63
C GLU A 84 -2.58 13.68 -3.57
N LYS A 85 -3.21 14.87 -3.63
CA LYS A 85 -3.11 15.88 -2.56
C LYS A 85 -3.95 15.48 -1.36
N ALA A 86 -3.55 15.90 -0.16
CA ALA A 86 -4.39 15.75 1.02
C ALA A 86 -5.77 16.37 0.78
N MET A 87 -6.83 15.64 1.16
CA MET A 87 -8.21 16.08 0.98
C MET A 87 -8.53 17.27 1.88
N ARG A 88 -9.36 18.17 1.39
CA ARG A 88 -10.02 19.25 2.16
C ARG A 88 -11.29 18.71 2.80
N LEU A 89 -11.79 19.37 3.84
CA LEU A 89 -13.07 19.01 4.46
C LEU A 89 -14.27 19.11 3.53
N SER A 90 -14.17 19.91 2.47
CA SER A 90 -15.21 20.08 1.43
C SER A 90 -15.18 19.03 0.33
N ASP A 91 -14.13 18.20 0.28
CA ASP A 91 -13.94 17.24 -0.81
C ASP A 91 -14.84 16.01 -0.64
N ARG A 92 -15.15 15.37 -1.76
CA ARG A 92 -15.88 14.11 -1.77
C ARG A 92 -14.93 12.95 -1.49
N VAL A 93 -15.31 12.03 -0.62
CA VAL A 93 -14.61 10.76 -0.43
C VAL A 93 -15.11 9.78 -1.50
N GLY A 94 -14.48 9.84 -2.68
CA GLY A 94 -14.85 8.99 -3.82
C GLY A 94 -14.39 7.53 -3.69
N GLY A 95 -13.34 7.27 -2.88
CA GLY A 95 -12.85 5.95 -2.51
C GLY A 95 -13.21 5.59 -1.07
N HIS A 96 -12.20 5.57 -0.19
CA HIS A 96 -12.38 5.41 1.25
C HIS A 96 -11.42 6.36 2.01
N LEU A 97 -11.45 6.37 3.33
CA LEU A 97 -10.53 7.17 4.13
C LEU A 97 -9.14 6.52 4.12
N VAL A 98 -8.20 7.15 3.43
CA VAL A 98 -6.82 6.69 3.27
C VAL A 98 -5.89 7.60 4.07
N SER A 99 -4.99 7.02 4.86
CA SER A 99 -4.05 7.79 5.67
C SER A 99 -2.76 8.13 4.94
N GLY A 100 -2.40 7.34 3.94
CA GLY A 100 -1.10 7.37 3.28
C GLY A 100 -0.01 6.66 4.11
N HIS A 101 -0.41 5.78 5.01
CA HIS A 101 0.49 5.02 5.86
C HIS A 101 0.52 3.56 5.39
N VAL A 102 1.45 3.27 4.50
CA VAL A 102 1.65 1.94 3.92
C VAL A 102 1.90 0.92 5.03
N ASP A 103 1.07 -0.13 5.06
CA ASP A 103 1.17 -1.21 6.04
C ASP A 103 2.20 -2.26 5.67
N GLY A 104 2.37 -2.49 4.37
CA GLY A 104 3.30 -3.47 3.86
C GLY A 104 3.27 -3.55 2.34
N LEU A 105 3.96 -4.56 1.83
CA LEU A 105 4.05 -4.80 0.40
C LEU A 105 3.23 -6.02 0.01
N GLY A 106 2.59 -5.94 -1.17
CA GLY A 106 2.01 -7.07 -1.87
C GLY A 106 2.83 -7.44 -3.09
N VAL A 107 2.57 -8.62 -3.62
CA VAL A 107 3.18 -9.13 -4.85
C VAL A 107 2.09 -9.37 -5.90
N VAL A 108 2.21 -8.76 -7.05
CA VAL A 108 1.30 -9.01 -8.17
C VAL A 108 1.46 -10.46 -8.62
N ARG A 109 0.38 -11.23 -8.57
CA ARG A 109 0.33 -12.61 -9.06
C ARG A 109 -0.15 -12.67 -10.52
N ARG A 110 -1.21 -11.91 -10.83
CA ARG A 110 -1.77 -11.80 -12.18
C ARG A 110 -2.21 -10.39 -12.48
N PHE A 111 -2.01 -9.96 -13.69
CA PHE A 111 -2.60 -8.74 -14.25
C PHE A 111 -2.93 -9.00 -15.70
N GLU A 112 -4.21 -9.20 -15.99
CA GLU A 112 -4.66 -9.68 -17.29
C GLU A 112 -6.00 -9.04 -17.69
N PRO A 113 -6.24 -8.79 -18.98
CA PRO A 113 -7.51 -8.28 -19.46
C PRO A 113 -8.61 -9.33 -19.30
N VAL A 114 -9.79 -8.89 -18.84
CA VAL A 114 -11.01 -9.69 -18.73
C VAL A 114 -12.18 -8.85 -19.27
N GLY A 115 -12.59 -9.12 -20.49
CA GLY A 115 -13.53 -8.26 -21.21
C GLY A 115 -12.96 -6.85 -21.39
N GLU A 116 -13.72 -5.84 -21.00
CA GLU A 116 -13.27 -4.43 -21.05
C GLU A 116 -12.47 -4.03 -19.80
N SER A 117 -12.42 -4.87 -18.78
CA SER A 117 -11.74 -4.64 -17.49
C SER A 117 -10.42 -5.40 -17.41
N HIS A 118 -9.71 -5.25 -16.29
CA HIS A 118 -8.51 -6.04 -15.98
C HIS A 118 -8.68 -6.72 -14.63
N LEU A 119 -8.37 -8.01 -14.58
CA LEU A 119 -8.19 -8.74 -13.33
C LEU A 119 -6.80 -8.43 -12.77
N LEU A 120 -6.75 -7.89 -11.58
CA LEU A 120 -5.54 -7.75 -10.78
C LEU A 120 -5.64 -8.70 -9.58
N GLU A 121 -4.72 -9.65 -9.47
CA GLU A 121 -4.58 -10.52 -8.32
C GLU A 121 -3.26 -10.24 -7.61
N ILE A 122 -3.35 -9.98 -6.32
CA ILE A 122 -2.20 -9.63 -5.47
C ILE A 122 -2.12 -10.65 -4.34
N LEU A 123 -0.90 -11.07 -4.02
CA LEU A 123 -0.60 -11.83 -2.81
C LEU A 123 -0.16 -10.85 -1.71
N ALA A 124 -0.85 -10.90 -0.59
CA ALA A 124 -0.50 -10.17 0.62
C ALA A 124 0.15 -11.12 1.64
N PRO A 125 1.16 -10.65 2.41
CA PRO A 125 1.69 -11.42 3.51
C PRO A 125 0.61 -11.81 4.53
N GLN A 126 0.77 -12.95 5.20
CA GLN A 126 -0.15 -13.46 6.22
C GLN A 126 -0.57 -12.40 7.25
N ALA A 127 0.35 -11.49 7.62
CA ALA A 127 0.07 -10.42 8.58
C ALA A 127 -1.01 -9.42 8.14
N LEU A 128 -1.28 -9.30 6.82
CA LEU A 128 -2.31 -8.43 6.29
C LEU A 128 -3.63 -9.17 5.98
N ALA A 129 -3.62 -10.51 5.99
CA ALA A 129 -4.76 -11.33 5.58
C ALA A 129 -6.05 -11.02 6.35
N GLY A 130 -5.96 -10.82 7.67
CA GLY A 130 -7.13 -10.55 8.52
C GLY A 130 -7.84 -9.24 8.23
N PHE A 131 -7.26 -8.35 7.42
CA PHE A 131 -7.82 -7.05 7.05
C PHE A 131 -8.43 -7.04 5.63
N LEU A 132 -8.26 -8.14 4.88
CA LEU A 132 -8.75 -8.30 3.52
C LEU A 132 -10.07 -9.06 3.54
N VAL A 133 -11.14 -8.40 3.09
CA VAL A 133 -12.49 -9.01 3.10
C VAL A 133 -13.19 -8.77 1.77
N TYR A 134 -14.05 -9.73 1.38
CA TYR A 134 -14.89 -9.57 0.20
C TYR A 134 -15.72 -8.29 0.29
N LYS A 135 -15.69 -7.46 -0.77
CA LYS A 135 -16.32 -6.13 -0.85
C LYS A 135 -15.78 -5.08 0.13
N GLY A 136 -14.68 -5.37 0.82
CA GLY A 136 -13.94 -4.37 1.57
C GLY A 136 -13.07 -3.50 0.66
N SER A 137 -12.49 -2.44 1.26
CA SER A 137 -11.57 -1.54 0.58
C SER A 137 -10.12 -1.90 0.91
N ILE A 138 -9.25 -1.69 -0.06
CA ILE A 138 -7.78 -1.76 0.08
C ILE A 138 -7.17 -0.66 -0.77
N THR A 139 -6.07 -0.09 -0.32
CA THR A 139 -5.27 0.83 -1.14
C THR A 139 -4.09 0.08 -1.75
N VAL A 140 -3.96 0.17 -3.07
CA VAL A 140 -2.83 -0.39 -3.82
C VAL A 140 -2.11 0.74 -4.53
N ASP A 141 -0.85 1.00 -4.19
CA ASP A 141 -0.06 2.12 -4.75
C ASP A 141 -0.82 3.47 -4.68
N GLY A 142 -1.57 3.70 -3.60
CA GLY A 142 -2.40 4.88 -3.39
C GLY A 142 -3.77 4.86 -4.07
N VAL A 143 -4.12 3.80 -4.78
CA VAL A 143 -5.43 3.67 -5.44
C VAL A 143 -6.41 2.92 -4.55
N SER A 144 -7.56 3.53 -4.23
CA SER A 144 -8.67 2.88 -3.52
C SER A 144 -9.36 1.86 -4.39
N LEU A 145 -9.41 0.61 -3.96
CA LEU A 145 -9.92 -0.50 -4.75
C LEU A 145 -10.83 -1.40 -3.91
N THR A 146 -11.82 -2.00 -4.56
CA THR A 146 -12.74 -2.95 -3.93
C THR A 146 -12.26 -4.38 -4.13
N VAL A 147 -12.15 -5.12 -3.04
CA VAL A 147 -11.78 -6.53 -3.05
C VAL A 147 -12.97 -7.38 -3.53
N ASN A 148 -12.77 -8.19 -4.58
CA ASN A 148 -13.81 -9.04 -5.17
C ASN A 148 -13.65 -10.52 -4.85
N HIS A 149 -12.51 -10.96 -4.39
CA HIS A 149 -12.22 -12.32 -3.96
C HIS A 149 -11.09 -12.34 -2.97
N VAL A 150 -11.13 -13.27 -2.01
CA VAL A 150 -10.06 -13.49 -1.02
C VAL A 150 -9.88 -14.99 -0.84
N GLU A 151 -8.65 -15.47 -0.87
CA GLU A 151 -8.29 -16.87 -0.69
C GLU A 151 -6.95 -17.00 0.01
N ASP A 152 -6.89 -17.83 1.05
CA ASP A 152 -5.63 -18.15 1.71
C ASP A 152 -4.94 -19.32 1.01
N LEU A 153 -3.67 -19.15 0.67
CA LEU A 153 -2.90 -20.10 -0.12
C LEU A 153 -1.59 -20.48 0.55
N PRO A 154 -1.21 -21.77 0.56
CA PRO A 154 0.14 -22.17 0.93
C PRO A 154 1.18 -21.47 0.05
N LEU A 155 2.26 -20.95 0.64
CA LEU A 155 3.30 -20.24 -0.11
C LEU A 155 3.89 -21.09 -1.24
N ALA A 156 4.06 -22.39 -1.01
CA ALA A 156 4.57 -23.31 -2.02
C ALA A 156 3.71 -23.37 -3.30
N LYS A 157 2.41 -23.06 -3.21
CA LYS A 157 1.47 -23.02 -4.35
C LYS A 157 1.27 -21.60 -4.91
N ALA A 158 1.56 -20.59 -4.11
CA ALA A 158 1.28 -19.20 -4.45
C ALA A 158 2.46 -18.53 -5.17
N VAL A 159 3.68 -18.87 -4.80
CA VAL A 159 4.92 -18.18 -5.20
C VAL A 159 5.56 -18.85 -6.41
N ASP A 160 5.80 -18.06 -7.46
CA ASP A 160 6.60 -18.52 -8.60
C ASP A 160 8.09 -18.41 -8.24
N PRO A 161 8.87 -19.50 -8.33
CA PRO A 161 10.30 -19.47 -8.09
C PRO A 161 11.09 -18.50 -9.00
N ALA A 162 10.55 -18.18 -10.16
CA ALA A 162 11.15 -17.26 -11.12
C ALA A 162 10.99 -15.77 -10.72
N TRP A 163 10.14 -15.45 -9.75
CA TRP A 163 9.97 -14.07 -9.28
C TRP A 163 11.23 -13.53 -8.59
N PRO A 164 11.43 -12.19 -8.61
CA PRO A 164 12.52 -11.55 -7.88
C PRO A 164 12.58 -12.01 -6.42
N GLU A 165 13.79 -12.12 -5.87
CA GLU A 165 13.97 -12.54 -4.48
C GLU A 165 13.24 -11.64 -3.50
N ALA A 166 13.22 -10.32 -3.76
CA ALA A 166 12.48 -9.36 -2.94
C ALA A 166 10.99 -9.70 -2.83
N ALA A 167 10.34 -10.10 -3.95
CA ALA A 167 8.94 -10.51 -3.95
C ALA A 167 8.71 -11.77 -3.11
N ARG A 168 9.58 -12.77 -3.28
CA ARG A 168 9.51 -14.02 -2.49
C ARG A 168 9.77 -13.78 -1.01
N ALA A 169 10.71 -12.89 -0.68
CA ALA A 169 11.04 -12.52 0.70
C ALA A 169 9.87 -11.79 1.40
N VAL A 170 9.18 -10.90 0.71
CA VAL A 170 7.97 -10.20 1.21
C VAL A 170 6.92 -11.21 1.65
N LEU A 171 6.57 -12.18 0.81
CA LEU A 171 5.54 -13.17 1.11
C LEU A 171 5.96 -14.14 2.23
N ALA A 172 7.26 -14.42 2.34
CA ALA A 172 7.81 -15.23 3.43
C ALA A 172 7.96 -14.46 4.75
N GLY A 173 7.45 -13.22 4.84
CA GLY A 173 7.59 -12.38 6.03
C GLY A 173 9.01 -11.91 6.33
N ARG A 174 9.91 -12.00 5.35
CA ARG A 174 11.33 -11.59 5.45
C ARG A 174 11.64 -10.33 4.65
N GLY A 175 10.63 -9.75 4.02
CA GLY A 175 10.76 -8.52 3.24
C GLY A 175 10.82 -7.27 4.13
N PRO A 176 10.96 -6.06 3.51
CA PRO A 176 10.80 -4.79 4.20
C PRO A 176 9.41 -4.77 4.82
N SER A 177 9.41 -4.82 6.13
CA SER A 177 8.38 -5.47 6.91
C SER A 177 7.22 -4.62 7.27
N VAL A 178 6.25 -5.28 7.17
CA VAL A 178 5.07 -5.49 7.99
C VAL A 178 5.40 -5.41 9.48
N ALA A 179 4.76 -4.50 10.19
CA ALA A 179 4.71 -4.28 11.64
C ALA A 179 6.07 -4.26 12.40
N PRO A 180 6.29 -3.31 13.32
CA PRO A 180 7.46 -3.30 14.17
C PRO A 180 7.50 -4.59 15.00
N ALA A 181 8.70 -5.15 15.17
CA ALA A 181 8.93 -6.22 16.15
C ALA A 181 8.42 -5.72 17.51
N GLY A 182 7.37 -6.36 18.05
CA GLY A 182 6.72 -5.94 19.30
C GLY A 182 5.46 -5.09 19.12
N ALA A 183 4.98 -4.79 17.91
CA ALA A 183 3.63 -4.29 17.75
C ALA A 183 2.64 -5.39 18.18
N PRO A 184 1.70 -5.09 19.07
CA PRO A 184 0.63 -6.01 19.40
C PRO A 184 -0.22 -6.15 18.15
N GLY A 185 -0.14 -7.25 17.43
CA GLY A 185 -0.84 -7.43 16.16
C GLY A 185 -0.32 -8.57 15.31
N THR A 186 0.82 -9.15 15.67
CA THR A 186 1.32 -10.37 15.03
C THR A 186 0.50 -11.63 15.37
N ALA A 187 -0.57 -11.48 16.17
CA ALA A 187 -1.39 -12.59 16.63
C ALA A 187 -2.91 -12.39 16.38
N ILE A 188 -3.31 -11.60 15.38
CA ILE A 188 -4.73 -11.62 14.99
C ILE A 188 -4.95 -12.87 14.15
N GLY A 189 -5.48 -13.91 14.80
CA GLY A 189 -5.78 -15.21 14.19
C GLY A 189 -5.06 -16.40 14.78
N ALA A 190 -4.19 -16.26 15.78
CA ALA A 190 -3.79 -17.36 16.60
C ALA A 190 -4.98 -17.81 17.46
N HIS A 191 -5.85 -18.64 16.90
CA HIS A 191 -6.67 -19.52 17.71
C HIS A 191 -5.71 -20.28 18.62
N SER A 192 -5.92 -20.20 19.93
CA SER A 192 -5.19 -20.91 20.98
C SER A 192 -5.48 -22.42 20.91
N GLY A 193 -4.91 -23.07 19.93
CA GLY A 193 -4.79 -24.50 19.78
C GLY A 193 -3.31 -24.79 19.50
N ALA A 194 -2.74 -25.80 20.16
CA ALA A 194 -1.38 -26.27 19.96
C ALA A 194 -1.11 -26.39 18.45
N HIS A 195 -0.36 -25.45 17.87
CA HIS A 195 -0.06 -25.45 16.44
C HIS A 195 1.09 -26.44 16.21
N ALA A 196 0.74 -27.55 15.54
CA ALA A 196 1.66 -28.15 14.58
C ALA A 196 2.22 -27.00 13.70
N GLU A 197 3.49 -27.05 13.31
CA GLU A 197 4.10 -26.11 12.37
C GLU A 197 3.21 -25.99 11.14
N THR A 198 2.35 -24.96 11.10
CA THR A 198 1.46 -24.76 9.95
C THR A 198 2.33 -24.29 8.80
N GLU A 199 2.20 -24.95 7.66
CA GLU A 199 2.87 -24.58 6.43
C GLU A 199 2.70 -23.07 6.18
N PRO A 200 3.77 -22.32 5.86
CA PRO A 200 3.67 -20.88 5.65
C PRO A 200 2.71 -20.56 4.49
N TRP A 201 1.88 -19.56 4.67
CA TRP A 201 0.82 -19.18 3.74
C TRP A 201 0.75 -17.66 3.51
N CYS A 202 0.05 -17.25 2.47
CA CYS A 202 -0.26 -15.87 2.14
C CYS A 202 -1.72 -15.74 1.75
N CYS A 203 -2.21 -14.52 1.68
CA CYS A 203 -3.58 -14.21 1.25
C CYS A 203 -3.56 -13.68 -0.19
N ALA A 204 -4.25 -14.37 -1.10
CA ALA A 204 -4.52 -13.88 -2.43
C ALA A 204 -5.83 -13.08 -2.43
N PHE A 205 -5.82 -11.89 -3.02
CA PHE A 205 -7.05 -11.14 -3.24
C PHE A 205 -7.13 -10.63 -4.67
N GLN A 206 -8.36 -10.54 -5.19
CA GLN A 206 -8.62 -10.12 -6.56
C GLN A 206 -9.42 -8.83 -6.60
N ILE A 207 -9.09 -8.04 -7.60
CA ILE A 207 -9.70 -6.74 -7.90
C ILE A 207 -10.03 -6.72 -9.39
N ASN A 208 -11.20 -6.19 -9.74
CA ASN A 208 -11.54 -5.90 -11.12
C ASN A 208 -11.34 -4.40 -11.38
N LEU A 209 -10.35 -4.07 -12.20
CA LEU A 209 -10.01 -2.69 -12.56
C LEU A 209 -10.75 -2.26 -13.80
N ILE A 210 -11.48 -1.15 -13.70
CA ILE A 210 -12.11 -0.52 -14.86
C ILE A 210 -11.05 0.16 -15.75
N PRO A 211 -11.30 0.30 -17.07
CA PRO A 211 -10.34 0.91 -18.00
C PRO A 211 -9.84 2.29 -17.57
N HIS A 212 -10.71 3.11 -17.02
CA HIS A 212 -10.36 4.45 -16.52
C HIS A 212 -9.26 4.38 -15.44
N THR A 213 -9.42 3.52 -14.42
CA THR A 213 -8.42 3.36 -13.35
C THR A 213 -7.08 2.89 -13.89
N VAL A 214 -7.09 1.93 -14.81
CA VAL A 214 -5.87 1.45 -15.47
C VAL A 214 -5.19 2.60 -16.24
N ALA A 215 -5.92 3.39 -17.00
CA ALA A 215 -5.38 4.48 -17.80
C ALA A 215 -4.79 5.62 -16.95
N GLN A 216 -5.46 5.98 -15.85
CA GLN A 216 -5.16 7.15 -15.01
C GLN A 216 -4.15 6.88 -13.87
N THR A 217 -3.66 5.65 -13.74
CA THR A 217 -2.75 5.28 -12.66
C THR A 217 -1.53 4.51 -13.16
N THR A 218 -0.52 4.38 -12.29
CA THR A 218 0.66 3.55 -12.57
C THR A 218 0.33 2.06 -12.64
N LEU A 219 -0.88 1.62 -12.23
CA LEU A 219 -1.31 0.22 -12.24
C LEU A 219 -1.23 -0.43 -13.63
N LYS A 220 -1.34 0.36 -14.71
CA LYS A 220 -1.12 -0.13 -16.09
C LYS A 220 0.25 -0.75 -16.35
N ARG A 221 1.22 -0.53 -15.46
CA ARG A 221 2.60 -1.03 -15.57
C ARG A 221 2.86 -2.28 -14.72
N LEU A 222 1.83 -2.79 -14.05
CA LEU A 222 1.96 -3.97 -13.22
C LEU A 222 2.23 -5.22 -14.06
N THR A 223 3.08 -6.07 -13.53
CA THR A 223 3.42 -7.38 -14.09
C THR A 223 3.58 -8.39 -12.97
N PRO A 224 3.39 -9.69 -13.21
CA PRO A 224 3.63 -10.71 -12.19
C PRO A 224 5.01 -10.59 -11.55
N GLY A 225 5.08 -10.78 -10.23
CA GLY A 225 6.30 -10.64 -9.43
C GLY A 225 6.63 -9.19 -9.02
N ARG A 226 5.90 -8.18 -9.50
CA ARG A 226 6.11 -6.78 -9.09
C ARG A 226 5.55 -6.53 -7.70
N LEU A 227 6.30 -5.76 -6.91
CA LEU A 227 5.86 -5.26 -5.61
C LEU A 227 4.92 -4.07 -5.75
N VAL A 228 3.94 -3.97 -4.85
CA VAL A 228 3.01 -2.86 -4.69
C VAL A 228 2.88 -2.47 -3.23
N ASN A 229 2.64 -1.20 -2.95
CA ASN A 229 2.34 -0.69 -1.61
C ASN A 229 0.89 -1.02 -1.24
N LEU A 230 0.69 -1.58 -0.06
CA LEU A 230 -0.63 -1.89 0.48
C LEU A 230 -0.91 -1.06 1.73
N GLU A 231 -2.08 -0.42 1.78
CA GLU A 231 -2.61 0.19 3.00
C GLU A 231 -3.98 -0.40 3.27
N ILE A 232 -4.15 -0.99 4.45
CA ILE A 232 -5.44 -1.54 4.89
C ILE A 232 -6.43 -0.41 5.21
N ASP A 233 -7.73 -0.72 5.13
CA ASP A 233 -8.76 0.21 5.56
C ASP A 233 -8.58 0.57 7.05
N THR A 234 -8.56 1.87 7.34
CA THR A 234 -8.36 2.40 8.70
C THR A 234 -9.41 1.86 9.67
N VAL A 235 -10.66 1.63 9.23
CA VAL A 235 -11.71 1.03 10.05
C VAL A 235 -11.34 -0.39 10.48
N ALA A 236 -10.81 -1.20 9.57
CA ALA A 236 -10.37 -2.55 9.88
C ALA A 236 -9.24 -2.55 10.92
N ARG A 237 -8.30 -1.59 10.85
CA ARG A 237 -7.22 -1.41 11.81
C ARG A 237 -7.72 -1.17 13.23
N TYR A 238 -8.68 -0.25 13.39
CA TYR A 238 -9.25 0.04 14.71
C TYR A 238 -10.05 -1.15 15.26
N LEU A 239 -10.87 -1.80 14.42
CA LEU A 239 -11.65 -2.98 14.82
C LEU A 239 -10.74 -4.11 15.29
N ALA A 240 -9.67 -4.40 14.57
CA ALA A 240 -8.70 -5.42 14.96
C ALA A 240 -8.10 -5.11 16.35
N ARG A 241 -7.64 -3.88 16.57
CA ARG A 241 -7.08 -3.49 17.86
C ARG A 241 -8.10 -3.56 19.00
N MET A 242 -9.33 -3.16 18.76
CA MET A 242 -10.40 -3.28 19.75
C MET A 242 -10.67 -4.73 20.13
N GLN A 243 -10.68 -5.65 19.16
CA GLN A 243 -10.84 -7.08 19.41
C GLN A 243 -9.68 -7.66 20.25
N GLU A 244 -8.43 -7.30 19.95
CA GLU A 244 -7.26 -7.73 20.72
C GLU A 244 -7.34 -7.36 22.20
N VAL A 245 -7.90 -6.20 22.52
CA VAL A 245 -7.96 -5.69 23.89
C VAL A 245 -9.28 -6.00 24.59
N ALA A 246 -10.33 -6.37 23.87
CA ALA A 246 -11.66 -6.62 24.44
C ALA A 246 -11.63 -7.67 25.57
N GLY A 247 -10.86 -8.73 25.42
CA GLY A 247 -10.68 -9.75 26.45
C GLY A 247 -9.72 -9.37 27.60
N LYS A 248 -9.09 -8.18 27.52
CA LYS A 248 -8.10 -7.69 28.49
C LYS A 248 -8.64 -6.53 29.34
N LEU A 249 -9.77 -5.91 28.90
CA LEU A 249 -10.40 -4.84 29.65
C LEU A 249 -11.27 -5.42 30.79
N PRO A 250 -11.23 -4.84 32.00
CA PRO A 250 -12.15 -5.25 33.06
C PRO A 250 -13.59 -4.98 32.63
N ALA A 251 -14.51 -5.86 33.04
CA ALA A 251 -15.94 -5.67 32.81
C ALA A 251 -16.33 -4.29 33.38
N GLN A 252 -16.91 -3.43 32.56
CA GLN A 252 -17.49 -2.18 33.04
C GLN A 252 -18.80 -2.54 33.77
N ASN A 253 -18.82 -2.42 35.10
CA ASN A 253 -20.01 -2.55 35.92
C ASN A 253 -20.94 -1.35 35.72
#